data_6a7c19d2300b63f17fa242de5d08eeb6
#
_entry.id   6a7c19d2300b63f17fa242de5d08eeb6
#
_cell.length_a   1.000
_cell.length_b   1.000
_cell.length_c   1.000
_cell.angle_alpha   90.00
_cell.angle_beta   90.00
_cell.angle_gamma   90.00
#
_symmetry.space_group_name_H-M   'P 1'
#
loop_
_entity.id
_entity.type
_entity.pdbx_description
1 polymer ?
#
loop_
_entity_poly.entity_id
_entity_poly.type
_entity_poly.pdbx_seq_one_letter_code
_entity_poly.pdbx_strand_id
1 'polypeptide(L)'
;MKLFICSYFLFLFVQFISLHQKKPIEQSIADGEEIYQDFCLQCHLSNGEGVSGIYPPLANSDYLFDDIDRSIRNIKYGLSGPIIVNDEEYNAVMLNNGLDDEEISDVMNYILNSWGNKTNEMITKERVAKISK
;
A
#
# COMPACT_ATOMS: atom_id res chain seq x y z
N MET A 1 11.48 6.84 48.48
CA MET A 1 10.14 6.62 47.89
C MET A 1 9.84 7.59 46.74
N LYS A 2 10.05 8.89 46.85
CA LYS A 2 9.78 9.88 45.78
C LYS A 2 10.63 9.65 44.50
N LEU A 3 11.90 9.24 44.62
CA LEU A 3 12.79 8.98 43.49
C LEU A 3 12.32 7.78 42.64
N PHE A 4 11.81 6.71 43.26
CA PHE A 4 11.33 5.52 42.55
C PHE A 4 10.04 5.80 41.80
N ILE A 5 9.16 6.64 42.34
CA ILE A 5 7.91 7.05 41.68
C ILE A 5 8.24 7.89 40.43
N CYS A 6 9.19 8.82 40.50
CA CYS A 6 9.60 9.63 39.37
C CYS A 6 10.21 8.78 38.23
N SER A 7 11.07 7.80 38.60
CA SER A 7 11.66 6.85 37.61
C SER A 7 10.62 6.00 36.95
N TYR A 8 9.60 5.52 37.68
CA TYR A 8 8.51 4.72 37.15
C TYR A 8 7.64 5.51 36.14
N PHE A 9 7.29 6.76 36.47
CA PHE A 9 6.55 7.63 35.55
C PHE A 9 7.36 7.99 34.29
N LEU A 10 8.66 8.22 34.43
CA LEU A 10 9.53 8.46 33.29
C LEU A 10 9.62 7.24 32.38
N PHE A 11 9.71 6.03 32.96
CA PHE A 11 9.72 4.78 32.20
C PHE A 11 8.41 4.56 31.43
N LEU A 12 7.26 4.77 32.09
CA LEU A 12 5.95 4.67 31.44
C LEU A 12 5.77 5.71 30.33
N PHE A 13 6.29 6.93 30.51
CA PHE A 13 6.22 8.00 29.51
C PHE A 13 7.06 7.65 28.28
N VAL A 14 8.25 7.09 28.44
CA VAL A 14 9.10 6.61 27.33
C VAL A 14 8.43 5.50 26.58
N GLN A 15 7.80 4.53 27.25
CA GLN A 15 7.04 3.46 26.61
C GLN A 15 5.85 4.00 25.81
N PHE A 16 5.14 5.00 26.35
CA PHE A 16 3.99 5.60 25.66
C PHE A 16 4.39 6.34 24.37
N ILE A 17 5.55 7.02 24.36
CA ILE A 17 6.07 7.66 23.14
C ILE A 17 6.41 6.61 22.07
N SER A 18 7.03 5.48 22.44
CA SER A 18 7.38 4.41 21.50
C SER A 18 6.16 3.79 20.81
N LEU A 19 5.03 3.73 21.50
CA LEU A 19 3.79 3.17 20.96
C LEU A 19 3.07 4.06 19.92
N HIS A 20 3.48 5.32 19.79
CA HIS A 20 2.84 6.31 18.90
C HIS A 20 3.73 6.74 17.72
N GLN A 21 4.84 6.07 17.50
CA GLN A 21 5.68 6.37 16.33
C GLN A 21 5.01 5.87 15.06
N LYS A 22 4.68 6.78 14.15
CA LYS A 22 4.24 6.43 12.80
C LYS A 22 5.38 5.73 12.07
N LYS A 23 5.06 4.67 11.32
CA LYS A 23 6.00 3.95 10.47
C LYS A 23 6.65 4.92 9.46
N PRO A 24 7.99 4.97 9.34
CA PRO A 24 8.65 5.78 8.32
C PRO A 24 8.27 5.31 6.91
N ILE A 25 8.22 6.24 5.95
CA ILE A 25 7.85 5.91 4.57
C ILE A 25 8.84 4.91 3.93
N GLU A 26 10.12 5.02 4.24
CA GLU A 26 11.15 4.12 3.74
C GLU A 26 10.93 2.69 4.22
N GLN A 27 10.52 2.52 5.48
CA GLN A 27 10.18 1.20 6.01
C GLN A 27 8.91 0.65 5.37
N SER A 28 7.90 1.49 5.18
CA SER A 28 6.65 1.11 4.51
C SER A 28 6.88 0.67 3.06
N ILE A 29 7.77 1.36 2.34
CA ILE A 29 8.15 0.98 0.97
C ILE A 29 8.89 -0.36 0.97
N ALA A 30 9.81 -0.59 1.90
CA ALA A 30 10.55 -1.86 1.98
C ALA A 30 9.63 -3.04 2.30
N ASP A 31 8.75 -2.90 3.29
CA ASP A 31 7.76 -3.93 3.61
C ASP A 31 6.79 -4.17 2.44
N GLY A 32 6.40 -3.09 1.75
CA GLY A 32 5.55 -3.16 0.57
C GLY A 32 6.20 -3.87 -0.62
N GLU A 33 7.52 -3.78 -0.77
CA GLU A 33 8.26 -4.54 -1.78
C GLU A 33 8.16 -6.04 -1.53
N GLU A 34 8.30 -6.49 -0.30
CA GLU A 34 8.15 -7.90 0.06
C GLU A 34 6.73 -8.40 -0.24
N ILE A 35 5.71 -7.62 0.14
CA ILE A 35 4.31 -7.94 -0.16
C ILE A 35 4.07 -8.00 -1.68
N TYR A 36 4.64 -7.06 -2.44
CA TYR A 36 4.52 -7.05 -3.89
C TYR A 36 5.10 -8.32 -4.52
N GLN A 37 6.25 -8.76 -4.06
CA GLN A 37 6.90 -9.98 -4.56
C GLN A 37 6.06 -11.23 -4.29
N ASP A 38 5.40 -11.30 -3.15
CA ASP A 38 4.62 -12.46 -2.75
C ASP A 38 3.23 -12.52 -3.43
N PHE A 39 2.58 -11.37 -3.65
CA PHE A 39 1.17 -11.33 -4.04
C PHE A 39 0.89 -10.68 -5.40
N CYS A 40 1.77 -9.83 -5.92
CA CYS A 40 1.48 -8.99 -7.08
C CYS A 40 2.34 -9.32 -8.30
N LEU A 41 3.59 -9.72 -8.05
CA LEU A 41 4.63 -9.97 -9.06
C LEU A 41 4.16 -10.90 -10.17
N GLN A 42 3.41 -11.94 -9.85
CA GLN A 42 2.97 -12.96 -10.80
C GLN A 42 2.15 -12.39 -11.97
N CYS A 43 1.37 -11.33 -11.71
CA CYS A 43 0.51 -10.69 -12.71
C CYS A 43 1.09 -9.37 -13.20
N HIS A 44 1.61 -8.54 -12.28
CA HIS A 44 2.07 -7.20 -12.63
C HIS A 44 3.56 -7.11 -13.01
N LEU A 45 4.31 -8.22 -12.89
CA LEU A 45 5.73 -8.40 -13.22
C LEU A 45 6.68 -7.49 -12.40
N SER A 46 7.99 -7.69 -12.56
CA SER A 46 9.00 -7.11 -11.66
C SER A 46 9.17 -5.59 -11.78
N ASN A 47 8.81 -5.01 -12.93
CA ASN A 47 8.89 -3.57 -13.15
C ASN A 47 7.50 -2.92 -13.17
N GLY A 48 6.46 -3.61 -12.70
CA GLY A 48 5.10 -3.11 -12.72
C GLY A 48 4.54 -2.89 -14.13
N GLU A 49 5.14 -3.50 -15.15
CA GLU A 49 4.78 -3.33 -16.56
C GLU A 49 3.53 -4.10 -16.98
N GLY A 50 3.14 -5.11 -16.20
CA GLY A 50 2.01 -5.97 -16.52
C GLY A 50 2.16 -6.75 -17.83
N VAL A 51 1.04 -7.21 -18.39
CA VAL A 51 0.97 -7.92 -19.68
C VAL A 51 -0.14 -7.30 -20.50
N SER A 52 0.21 -6.66 -21.63
CA SER A 52 -0.73 -5.94 -22.49
C SER A 52 -1.95 -6.81 -22.83
N GLY A 53 -3.15 -6.24 -22.68
CA GLY A 53 -4.45 -6.89 -22.91
C GLY A 53 -4.84 -7.94 -21.86
N ILE A 54 -3.99 -8.25 -20.87
CA ILE A 54 -4.24 -9.27 -19.85
C ILE A 54 -4.17 -8.68 -18.46
N TYR A 55 -2.99 -8.19 -18.05
CA TYR A 55 -2.75 -7.60 -16.73
C TYR A 55 -2.27 -6.17 -16.88
N PRO A 56 -2.99 -5.19 -16.31
CA PRO A 56 -2.66 -3.78 -16.50
C PRO A 56 -1.30 -3.41 -15.88
N PRO A 57 -0.58 -2.43 -16.46
CA PRO A 57 0.60 -1.88 -15.84
C PRO A 57 0.25 -1.11 -14.58
N LEU A 58 1.17 -1.12 -13.61
CA LEU A 58 1.19 -0.26 -12.43
C LEU A 58 2.23 0.86 -12.59
N ALA A 59 3.28 0.59 -13.37
CA ALA A 59 4.26 1.59 -13.75
C ALA A 59 3.64 2.62 -14.71
N ASN A 60 3.73 3.91 -14.37
CA ASN A 60 3.19 5.01 -15.17
C ASN A 60 1.70 4.83 -15.55
N SER A 61 0.91 4.26 -14.65
CA SER A 61 -0.51 3.97 -14.86
C SER A 61 -1.35 5.22 -14.56
N ASP A 62 -2.07 5.73 -15.58
CA ASP A 62 -3.07 6.79 -15.41
C ASP A 62 -4.18 6.35 -14.44
N TYR A 63 -4.69 5.14 -14.60
CA TYR A 63 -5.72 4.57 -13.73
C TYR A 63 -5.32 4.57 -12.24
N LEU A 64 -4.06 4.29 -11.93
CA LEU A 64 -3.54 4.29 -10.56
C LEU A 64 -3.55 5.69 -9.96
N PHE A 65 -3.07 6.70 -10.72
CA PHE A 65 -2.89 8.05 -10.22
C PHE A 65 -4.14 8.91 -10.28
N ASP A 66 -5.09 8.61 -11.18
CA ASP A 66 -6.36 9.34 -11.27
C ASP A 66 -7.24 9.15 -10.04
N ASP A 67 -7.19 7.98 -9.41
CA ASP A 67 -7.95 7.69 -8.19
C ASP A 67 -7.24 6.61 -7.35
N ILE A 68 -6.41 7.07 -6.42
CA ILE A 68 -5.67 6.20 -5.50
C ILE A 68 -6.61 5.40 -4.58
N ASP A 69 -7.71 5.99 -4.13
CA ASP A 69 -8.67 5.30 -3.24
C ASP A 69 -9.39 4.17 -3.97
N ARG A 70 -9.69 4.34 -5.25
CA ARG A 70 -10.18 3.25 -6.12
C ARG A 70 -9.15 2.13 -6.22
N SER A 71 -7.88 2.47 -6.39
CA SER A 71 -6.81 1.47 -6.49
C SER A 71 -6.61 0.72 -5.17
N ILE A 72 -6.67 1.39 -4.02
CA ILE A 72 -6.72 0.76 -2.69
C ILE A 72 -7.93 -0.18 -2.57
N ARG A 73 -9.11 0.25 -3.01
CA ARG A 73 -10.33 -0.56 -2.99
C ARG A 73 -10.18 -1.84 -3.81
N ASN A 74 -9.53 -1.75 -4.97
CA ASN A 74 -9.29 -2.91 -5.83
C ASN A 74 -8.39 -3.94 -5.15
N ILE A 75 -7.35 -3.53 -4.44
CA ILE A 75 -6.53 -4.46 -3.65
C ILE A 75 -7.35 -5.07 -2.50
N LYS A 76 -8.09 -4.24 -1.78
CA LYS A 76 -8.82 -4.63 -0.57
C LYS A 76 -9.98 -5.58 -0.84
N TYR A 77 -10.69 -5.40 -1.95
CA TYR A 77 -11.94 -6.12 -2.24
C TYR A 77 -11.91 -6.91 -3.54
N GLY A 78 -10.83 -6.81 -4.30
CA GLY A 78 -10.73 -7.36 -5.63
C GLY A 78 -11.36 -6.46 -6.69
N LEU A 79 -11.08 -6.79 -7.95
CA LEU A 79 -11.60 -6.09 -9.13
C LEU A 79 -12.14 -7.10 -10.14
N SER A 80 -13.27 -6.80 -10.72
CA SER A 80 -13.85 -7.55 -11.84
C SER A 80 -14.58 -6.63 -12.81
N GLY A 81 -14.59 -7.00 -14.07
CA GLY A 81 -15.14 -6.19 -15.15
C GLY A 81 -14.09 -5.35 -15.87
N PRO A 82 -14.46 -4.74 -17.01
CA PRO A 82 -13.53 -3.99 -17.84
C PRO A 82 -13.07 -2.69 -17.18
N ILE A 83 -11.78 -2.40 -17.33
CA ILE A 83 -11.16 -1.11 -17.00
C ILE A 83 -10.32 -0.65 -18.17
N ILE A 84 -10.04 0.64 -18.24
CA ILE A 84 -9.11 1.23 -19.21
C ILE A 84 -7.90 1.74 -18.43
N VAL A 85 -6.71 1.37 -18.86
CA VAL A 85 -5.44 1.82 -18.30
C VAL A 85 -4.54 2.21 -19.46
N ASN A 86 -4.06 3.47 -19.48
CA ASN A 86 -3.22 4.00 -20.56
C ASN A 86 -3.82 3.75 -21.96
N ASP A 87 -5.12 4.04 -22.13
CA ASP A 87 -5.89 3.84 -23.36
C ASP A 87 -6.08 2.38 -23.81
N GLU A 88 -5.68 1.38 -23.03
CA GLU A 88 -5.86 -0.03 -23.29
C GLU A 88 -6.91 -0.67 -22.36
N GLU A 89 -7.79 -1.54 -22.91
CA GLU A 89 -8.81 -2.23 -22.12
C GLU A 89 -8.26 -3.51 -21.50
N TYR A 90 -8.57 -3.70 -20.21
CA TYR A 90 -8.25 -4.90 -19.41
C TYR A 90 -9.52 -5.43 -18.76
N ASN A 91 -9.70 -6.74 -18.75
CA ASN A 91 -10.89 -7.38 -18.18
C ASN A 91 -10.56 -8.66 -17.40
N ALA A 92 -9.36 -8.78 -16.89
CA ALA A 92 -8.99 -9.86 -15.99
C ALA A 92 -9.55 -9.63 -14.57
N VAL A 93 -9.76 -10.71 -13.85
CA VAL A 93 -10.18 -10.64 -12.44
C VAL A 93 -8.96 -10.51 -11.56
N MET A 94 -8.92 -9.47 -10.72
CA MET A 94 -7.98 -9.34 -9.63
C MET A 94 -8.65 -9.83 -8.34
N LEU A 95 -8.12 -10.89 -7.76
CA LEU A 95 -8.67 -11.44 -6.52
C LEU A 95 -8.26 -10.60 -5.31
N ASN A 96 -9.09 -10.63 -4.26
CA ASN A 96 -8.67 -10.19 -2.94
C ASN A 96 -7.69 -11.22 -2.36
N ASN A 97 -6.47 -10.78 -2.05
CA ASN A 97 -5.41 -11.63 -1.52
C ASN A 97 -5.42 -11.76 0.01
N GLY A 98 -6.39 -11.15 0.70
CA GLY A 98 -6.54 -11.23 2.15
C GLY A 98 -5.57 -10.38 2.94
N LEU A 99 -4.93 -9.39 2.31
CA LEU A 99 -4.03 -8.43 2.96
C LEU A 99 -4.80 -7.57 3.97
N ASP A 100 -4.16 -7.28 5.09
CA ASP A 100 -4.71 -6.35 6.08
C ASP A 100 -4.49 -4.88 5.68
N ASP A 101 -5.06 -3.95 6.44
CA ASP A 101 -5.01 -2.52 6.11
C ASP A 101 -3.59 -1.93 6.17
N GLU A 102 -2.69 -2.50 6.96
CA GLU A 102 -1.30 -2.08 7.04
C GLU A 102 -0.51 -2.61 5.82
N GLU A 103 -0.65 -3.88 5.51
CA GLU A 103 -0.05 -4.50 4.33
C GLU A 103 -0.49 -3.81 3.03
N ILE A 104 -1.77 -3.45 2.92
CA ILE A 104 -2.29 -2.69 1.77
C ILE A 104 -1.65 -1.29 1.71
N SER A 105 -1.50 -0.61 2.85
CA SER A 105 -0.84 0.70 2.87
C SER A 105 0.62 0.60 2.43
N ASP A 106 1.34 -0.43 2.87
CA ASP A 106 2.74 -0.66 2.55
C ASP A 106 2.94 -0.97 1.06
N VAL A 107 2.18 -1.90 0.51
CA VAL A 107 2.29 -2.24 -0.92
C VAL A 107 1.88 -1.08 -1.81
N MET A 108 0.92 -0.25 -1.42
CA MET A 108 0.56 0.97 -2.14
C MET A 108 1.69 2.00 -2.11
N ASN A 109 2.36 2.18 -0.95
CA ASN A 109 3.52 3.06 -0.86
C ASN A 109 4.68 2.58 -1.74
N TYR A 110 4.92 1.27 -1.82
CA TYR A 110 5.90 0.70 -2.75
C TYR A 110 5.52 0.98 -4.21
N ILE A 111 4.31 0.65 -4.64
CA ILE A 111 3.83 0.83 -6.02
C ILE A 111 3.91 2.30 -6.44
N LEU A 112 3.48 3.21 -5.57
CA LEU A 112 3.44 4.65 -5.85
C LEU A 112 4.83 5.32 -5.88
N ASN A 113 5.90 4.62 -5.47
CA ASN A 113 7.27 5.14 -5.43
C ASN A 113 8.27 4.27 -6.22
N SER A 114 7.79 3.29 -7.00
CA SER A 114 8.62 2.38 -7.80
C SER A 114 8.51 2.65 -9.30
N TRP A 115 9.44 2.16 -10.09
CA TRP A 115 9.42 2.13 -11.56
C TRP A 115 9.19 3.48 -12.24
N GLY A 116 9.62 4.57 -11.60
CA GLY A 116 9.40 5.94 -12.07
C GLY A 116 8.13 6.59 -11.56
N ASN A 117 7.23 5.85 -10.91
CA ASN A 117 6.12 6.40 -10.15
C ASN A 117 6.65 7.28 -9.02
N LYS A 118 5.99 8.41 -8.75
CA LYS A 118 6.33 9.31 -7.66
C LYS A 118 5.07 9.94 -7.07
N THR A 119 5.01 9.96 -5.75
CA THR A 119 3.99 10.69 -5.01
C THR A 119 4.60 11.41 -3.82
N ASN A 120 4.00 12.53 -3.42
CA ASN A 120 4.32 13.22 -2.17
C ASN A 120 3.38 12.79 -1.02
N GLU A 121 2.49 11.86 -1.30
CA GLU A 121 1.48 11.39 -0.35
C GLU A 121 1.84 10.02 0.18
N MET A 122 1.87 9.88 1.50
CA MET A 122 2.01 8.59 2.16
C MET A 122 0.64 7.97 2.38
N ILE A 123 0.44 6.76 1.89
CA ILE A 123 -0.75 5.97 2.22
C ILE A 123 -0.58 5.44 3.64
N THR A 124 -1.60 5.64 4.48
CA THR A 124 -1.58 5.16 5.85
C THR A 124 -2.64 4.08 6.07
N LYS A 125 -2.42 3.23 7.06
CA LYS A 125 -3.38 2.22 7.50
C LYS A 125 -4.77 2.82 7.78
N GLU A 126 -4.81 4.01 8.39
CA GLU A 126 -6.07 4.69 8.71
C GLU A 126 -6.81 5.17 7.46
N ARG A 127 -6.09 5.50 6.37
CA ARG A 127 -6.72 5.79 5.06
C ARG A 127 -7.31 4.52 4.48
N VAL A 128 -6.56 3.43 4.46
CA VAL A 128 -7.03 2.13 3.96
C VAL A 128 -8.24 1.63 4.74
N ALA A 129 -8.24 1.79 6.08
CA ALA A 129 -9.35 1.40 6.95
C ALA A 129 -10.67 2.12 6.62
N LYS A 130 -10.62 3.35 6.09
CA LYS A 130 -11.79 4.15 5.70
C LYS A 130 -12.37 3.75 4.34
N ILE A 131 -11.62 3.01 3.52
CA ILE A 131 -12.10 2.57 2.21
C ILE A 131 -13.13 1.47 2.40
N SER A 132 -14.35 1.75 1.98
CA SER A 132 -15.47 0.79 1.96
C SER A 132 -15.62 0.15 0.57
N LYS A 133 -16.34 -0.96 0.55
CA LYS A 133 -16.68 -1.69 -0.69
C LYS A 133 -17.63 -0.87 -1.58
#